data_3cd231d79ec49595833d78ec23e344fe
#
_entry.id   3cd231d79ec49595833d78ec23e344fe
#
_cell.length_a   1.000
_cell.length_b   1.000
_cell.length_c   1.000
_cell.angle_alpha   90.00
_cell.angle_beta   90.00
_cell.angle_gamma   90.00
#
_symmetry.space_group_name_H-M   'P 1'
#
loop_
_entity.id
_entity.type
_entity.pdbx_description
1 polymer ?
#
loop_
_entity_poly.entity_id
_entity_poly.type
_entity_poly.pdbx_seq_one_letter_code
_entity_poly.pdbx_strand_id
1 'polypeptide(L)'
;MTPAAPPVVATPVAMPASAPIEANIATAQSGAVPFKDIKSPPFGGPMQVAVIQFGRSSSGLGGNDYDVLARVAEIQRRNGGTIRIVAHADQDSYGASAAQLERGNYDVSRRRALAVAQQLRALGVPRDRIVAEAASDDEPIYQTSTARGITANRRAEVFIDF
;
A
#
# COMPACT_ATOMS: atom_id res chain seq x y z
N MET A 1 51.48 -29.95 20.40
CA MET A 1 51.44 -28.50 20.17
C MET A 1 50.97 -28.27 18.74
N THR A 2 49.69 -27.97 18.57
CA THR A 2 49.08 -27.73 17.27
C THR A 2 49.07 -26.20 17.05
N PRO A 3 49.60 -25.67 15.95
CA PRO A 3 49.58 -24.23 15.71
C PRO A 3 48.18 -23.75 15.36
N ALA A 4 47.77 -22.68 16.03
CA ALA A 4 46.50 -22.01 15.80
C ALA A 4 46.51 -21.33 14.43
N ALA A 5 45.41 -21.47 13.69
CA ALA A 5 45.17 -20.79 12.41
C ALA A 5 44.96 -19.27 12.64
N PRO A 6 45.46 -18.41 11.76
CA PRO A 6 45.28 -16.96 11.87
C PRO A 6 43.82 -16.55 11.61
N PRO A 7 43.35 -15.44 12.21
CA PRO A 7 41.98 -14.95 12.02
C PRO A 7 41.79 -14.44 10.59
N VAL A 8 40.71 -14.90 9.94
CA VAL A 8 40.29 -14.42 8.65
C VAL A 8 39.72 -13.00 8.82
N VAL A 9 40.47 -12.02 8.34
CA VAL A 9 39.99 -10.63 8.28
C VAL A 9 38.94 -10.54 7.15
N ALA A 10 37.68 -10.37 7.51
CA ALA A 10 36.62 -10.10 6.57
C ALA A 10 36.85 -8.71 5.95
N THR A 11 37.14 -8.65 4.67
CA THR A 11 37.15 -7.41 3.91
C THR A 11 35.74 -6.88 3.81
N PRO A 12 35.48 -5.58 4.11
CA PRO A 12 34.17 -5.01 3.91
C PRO A 12 33.84 -4.98 2.40
N VAL A 13 32.77 -5.65 2.02
CA VAL A 13 32.19 -5.53 0.69
C VAL A 13 31.67 -4.09 0.59
N ALA A 14 32.29 -3.30 -0.28
CA ALA A 14 31.82 -1.97 -0.60
C ALA A 14 30.42 -2.07 -1.20
N MET A 15 29.43 -1.54 -0.50
CA MET A 15 28.09 -1.33 -1.05
C MET A 15 28.20 -0.35 -2.23
N PRO A 16 27.56 -0.60 -3.37
CA PRO A 16 27.50 0.39 -4.43
C PRO A 16 26.88 1.67 -3.88
N ALA A 17 27.57 2.77 -4.03
CA ALA A 17 27.10 4.09 -3.67
C ALA A 17 25.74 4.32 -4.36
N SER A 18 24.70 4.52 -3.57
CA SER A 18 23.40 4.95 -4.08
C SER A 18 23.62 6.23 -4.89
N ALA A 19 23.24 6.21 -6.16
CA ALA A 19 23.25 7.40 -6.99
C ALA A 19 22.45 8.51 -6.30
N PRO A 20 22.94 9.75 -6.27
CA PRO A 20 22.26 10.82 -5.53
C PRO A 20 20.86 11.05 -6.08
N ILE A 21 19.88 10.99 -5.18
CA ILE A 21 18.45 11.26 -5.44
C ILE A 21 18.24 12.68 -6.00
N GLU A 22 19.22 13.56 -5.87
CA GLU A 22 19.16 14.96 -6.31
C GLU A 22 19.04 15.13 -7.84
N ALA A 23 19.48 14.17 -8.65
CA ALA A 23 19.40 14.28 -10.10
C ALA A 23 17.94 14.20 -10.63
N ASN A 24 17.01 13.63 -9.87
CA ASN A 24 15.60 13.53 -10.27
C ASN A 24 14.74 14.74 -9.84
N ILE A 25 15.18 15.53 -8.87
CA ILE A 25 14.42 16.68 -8.39
C ILE A 25 14.55 17.87 -9.35
N ALA A 26 15.72 18.04 -9.99
CA ALA A 26 15.97 19.16 -10.91
C ALA A 26 15.17 19.03 -12.23
N THR A 27 14.84 17.81 -12.66
CA THR A 27 14.08 17.58 -13.90
C THR A 27 12.55 17.73 -13.69
N ALA A 28 12.07 17.60 -12.46
CA ALA A 28 10.65 17.73 -12.13
C ALA A 28 10.17 19.20 -12.06
N GLN A 29 11.06 20.18 -12.01
CA GLN A 29 10.68 21.60 -11.87
C GLN A 29 10.47 22.33 -13.21
N SER A 30 10.86 21.73 -14.33
CA SER A 30 10.69 22.34 -15.65
C SER A 30 9.47 21.74 -16.33
N GLY A 31 8.30 22.32 -16.07
CA GLY A 31 7.05 21.94 -16.74
C GLY A 31 6.03 21.23 -15.86
N ALA A 32 6.11 21.36 -14.53
CA ALA A 32 5.08 20.83 -13.64
C ALA A 32 3.72 21.51 -13.93
N VAL A 33 2.83 20.76 -14.58
CA VAL A 33 1.44 21.16 -14.73
C VAL A 33 0.78 21.09 -13.34
N PRO A 34 0.09 22.14 -12.87
CA PRO A 34 -0.65 22.07 -11.62
C PRO A 34 -1.56 20.84 -11.59
N PHE A 35 -1.57 20.10 -10.51
CA PHE A 35 -2.34 18.85 -10.38
C PHE A 35 -3.81 18.99 -10.79
N LYS A 36 -4.40 20.17 -10.60
CA LYS A 36 -5.76 20.52 -11.04
C LYS A 36 -5.96 20.48 -12.57
N ASP A 37 -4.90 20.60 -13.35
CA ASP A 37 -4.93 20.68 -14.81
C ASP A 37 -4.54 19.34 -15.47
N ILE A 38 -4.18 18.33 -14.69
CA ILE A 38 -3.90 16.98 -15.17
C ILE A 38 -5.23 16.30 -15.46
N LYS A 39 -5.62 16.26 -16.71
CA LYS A 39 -6.87 15.58 -17.16
C LYS A 39 -6.70 14.07 -17.31
N SER A 40 -5.47 13.59 -17.47
CA SER A 40 -5.13 12.16 -17.55
C SER A 40 -3.68 12.00 -17.15
N PRO A 41 -3.33 10.93 -16.40
CA PRO A 41 -1.93 10.65 -16.10
C PRO A 41 -1.17 10.43 -17.41
N PRO A 42 0.08 10.91 -17.53
CA PRO A 42 0.90 10.76 -18.73
C PRO A 42 1.28 9.30 -19.02
N PHE A 43 0.99 8.41 -18.09
CA PHE A 43 1.25 6.98 -18.20
C PHE A 43 -0.08 6.24 -18.10
N GLY A 44 -0.50 5.56 -19.16
CA GLY A 44 -1.66 4.67 -19.13
C GLY A 44 -1.39 3.51 -18.17
N GLY A 45 -2.09 3.48 -17.04
CA GLY A 45 -1.97 2.45 -16.03
C GLY A 45 -2.56 2.86 -14.69
N PRO A 46 -2.70 1.92 -13.75
CA PRO A 46 -3.25 2.20 -12.42
C PRO A 46 -2.32 3.13 -11.64
N MET A 47 -2.86 4.23 -11.14
CA MET A 47 -2.15 5.17 -10.28
C MET A 47 -2.54 4.93 -8.83
N GLN A 48 -1.58 4.59 -7.97
CA GLN A 48 -1.81 4.53 -6.53
C GLN A 48 -2.02 5.94 -5.96
N VAL A 49 -3.20 6.21 -5.44
CA VAL A 49 -3.61 7.54 -4.95
C VAL A 49 -3.70 7.62 -3.44
N ALA A 50 -3.84 6.48 -2.76
CA ALA A 50 -3.90 6.43 -1.30
C ALA A 50 -3.49 5.06 -0.75
N VAL A 51 -3.06 5.06 0.51
CA VAL A 51 -2.88 3.88 1.35
C VAL A 51 -3.56 4.13 2.68
N ILE A 52 -4.51 3.27 3.05
CA ILE A 52 -5.21 3.30 4.32
C ILE A 52 -4.63 2.21 5.22
N GLN A 53 -4.23 2.57 6.44
CA GLN A 53 -3.68 1.64 7.41
C GLN A 53 -4.71 1.25 8.46
N PHE A 54 -4.68 -0.01 8.88
CA PHE A 54 -5.64 -0.55 9.83
C PHE A 54 -5.00 -1.06 11.12
N GLY A 55 -5.74 -0.99 12.20
CA GLY A 55 -5.40 -1.66 13.44
C GLY A 55 -5.43 -3.20 13.31
N ARG A 56 -4.90 -3.88 14.31
CA ARG A 56 -4.93 -5.35 14.39
C ARG A 56 -6.38 -5.85 14.34
N SER A 57 -6.65 -6.82 13.49
CA SER A 57 -7.99 -7.41 13.27
C SER A 57 -9.12 -6.39 13.02
N SER A 58 -8.76 -5.14 12.74
CA SER A 58 -9.69 -4.02 12.51
C SER A 58 -9.87 -3.74 11.02
N SER A 59 -11.07 -3.30 10.67
CA SER A 59 -11.42 -2.69 9.38
C SER A 59 -12.04 -1.29 9.56
N GLY A 60 -11.93 -0.72 10.76
CA GLY A 60 -12.44 0.64 11.05
C GLY A 60 -11.56 1.71 10.43
N LEU A 61 -12.19 2.72 9.83
CA LEU A 61 -11.53 3.91 9.28
C LEU A 61 -11.34 4.95 10.39
N GLY A 62 -10.19 5.61 10.40
CA GLY A 62 -9.90 6.73 11.30
C GLY A 62 -10.28 8.09 10.70
N GLY A 63 -10.20 9.16 11.50
CA GLY A 63 -10.57 10.52 11.05
C GLY A 63 -9.82 10.97 9.80
N ASN A 64 -8.50 10.77 9.76
CA ASN A 64 -7.67 11.12 8.60
C ASN A 64 -8.01 10.30 7.35
N ASP A 65 -8.50 9.06 7.51
CA ASP A 65 -8.86 8.20 6.38
C ASP A 65 -10.07 8.75 5.64
N TYR A 66 -11.02 9.35 6.35
CA TYR A 66 -12.18 10.00 5.74
C TYR A 66 -11.76 11.17 4.85
N ASP A 67 -10.81 11.99 5.30
CA ASP A 67 -10.29 13.12 4.52
C ASP A 67 -9.52 12.65 3.28
N VAL A 68 -8.71 11.60 3.44
CA VAL A 68 -7.98 10.99 2.31
C VAL A 68 -8.96 10.44 1.28
N LEU A 69 -9.98 9.69 1.70
CA LEU A 69 -10.97 9.11 0.81
C LEU A 69 -11.86 10.17 0.14
N ALA A 70 -12.13 11.28 0.82
CA ALA A 70 -12.82 12.42 0.21
C ALA A 70 -12.03 13.01 -0.96
N ARG A 71 -10.70 13.13 -0.82
CA ARG A 71 -9.82 13.57 -1.90
C ARG A 71 -9.76 12.57 -3.05
N VAL A 72 -9.72 11.28 -2.76
CA VAL A 72 -9.78 10.21 -3.78
C VAL A 72 -11.07 10.29 -4.58
N ALA A 73 -12.22 10.44 -3.90
CA ALA A 73 -13.51 10.61 -4.56
C ALA A 73 -13.56 11.88 -5.43
N GLU A 74 -12.93 12.96 -4.99
CA GLU A 74 -12.84 14.20 -5.77
C GLU A 74 -11.97 14.02 -7.03
N ILE A 75 -10.83 13.33 -6.93
CA ILE A 75 -9.98 13.02 -8.07
C ILE A 75 -10.76 12.20 -9.11
N GLN A 76 -11.45 11.15 -8.67
CA GLN A 76 -12.25 10.31 -9.53
C GLN A 76 -13.39 11.10 -10.20
N ARG A 77 -14.08 11.98 -9.47
CA ARG A 77 -15.15 12.81 -10.03
C ARG A 77 -14.66 13.77 -11.10
N ARG A 78 -13.46 14.35 -10.94
CA ARG A 78 -12.87 15.30 -11.90
C ARG A 78 -12.32 14.62 -13.14
N ASN A 79 -11.64 13.50 -12.96
CA ASN A 79 -10.84 12.87 -14.02
C ASN A 79 -11.50 11.60 -14.59
N GLY A 80 -12.53 11.09 -13.94
CA GLY A 80 -13.11 9.80 -14.27
C GLY A 80 -12.26 8.63 -13.76
N GLY A 81 -12.39 7.48 -14.41
CA GLY A 81 -11.66 6.27 -14.08
C GLY A 81 -12.40 5.36 -13.10
N THR A 82 -11.83 4.19 -12.88
CA THR A 82 -12.31 3.17 -11.95
C THR A 82 -11.39 3.09 -10.74
N ILE A 83 -11.94 3.17 -9.55
CA ILE A 83 -11.19 3.01 -8.30
C ILE A 83 -11.04 1.51 -8.01
N ARG A 84 -9.82 1.04 -7.90
CA ARG A 84 -9.49 -0.31 -7.47
C ARG A 84 -8.89 -0.27 -6.06
N ILE A 85 -9.46 -1.05 -5.17
CA ILE A 85 -9.06 -1.17 -3.77
C ILE A 85 -8.48 -2.56 -3.58
N VAL A 86 -7.23 -2.67 -3.13
CA VAL A 86 -6.59 -3.94 -2.81
C VAL A 86 -6.24 -3.91 -1.32
N ALA A 87 -6.91 -4.73 -0.53
CA ALA A 87 -6.71 -4.77 0.91
C ALA A 87 -5.96 -6.02 1.35
N HIS A 88 -5.05 -5.83 2.30
CA HIS A 88 -4.15 -6.85 2.81
C HIS A 88 -4.35 -7.08 4.31
N ALA A 89 -3.99 -8.28 4.76
CA ALA A 89 -3.83 -8.64 6.15
C ALA A 89 -2.34 -8.73 6.51
N ASP A 90 -2.07 -8.92 7.78
CA ASP A 90 -0.73 -9.25 8.29
C ASP A 90 -0.62 -10.76 8.54
N GLN A 91 0.62 -11.25 8.59
CA GLN A 91 0.93 -12.66 8.89
C GLN A 91 0.99 -12.93 10.40
N ASP A 92 0.18 -12.24 11.19
CA ASP A 92 0.21 -12.36 12.66
C ASP A 92 -0.50 -13.65 13.10
N SER A 93 0.29 -14.69 13.30
CA SER A 93 -0.17 -16.04 13.57
C SER A 93 0.09 -16.46 15.01
N TYR A 94 -0.87 -16.25 15.90
CA TYR A 94 -0.81 -16.82 17.22
C TYR A 94 -1.72 -18.08 17.34
N GLY A 95 -1.09 -19.27 17.33
CA GLY A 95 -1.74 -20.49 17.79
C GLY A 95 -2.84 -21.10 16.92
N ALA A 96 -3.07 -20.57 15.72
CA ALA A 96 -4.08 -21.11 14.81
C ALA A 96 -3.44 -22.03 13.75
N SER A 97 -4.23 -22.96 13.20
CA SER A 97 -3.78 -23.76 12.05
C SER A 97 -3.63 -22.89 10.79
N ALA A 98 -2.79 -23.31 9.83
CA ALA A 98 -2.59 -22.57 8.57
C ALA A 98 -3.93 -22.26 7.85
N ALA A 99 -4.85 -23.23 7.78
CA ALA A 99 -6.15 -23.03 7.15
C ALA A 99 -7.06 -22.02 7.89
N GLN A 100 -6.95 -21.94 9.22
CA GLN A 100 -7.69 -20.94 10.00
C GLN A 100 -7.12 -19.53 9.80
N LEU A 101 -5.80 -19.43 9.70
CA LEU A 101 -5.11 -18.16 9.43
C LEU A 101 -5.45 -17.63 8.04
N GLU A 102 -5.38 -18.47 7.02
CA GLU A 102 -5.71 -18.11 5.64
C GLU A 102 -7.13 -17.55 5.53
N ARG A 103 -8.11 -18.25 6.10
CA ARG A 103 -9.51 -17.77 6.14
C ARG A 103 -9.66 -16.47 6.93
N GLY A 104 -9.03 -16.37 8.10
CA GLY A 104 -9.07 -15.19 8.94
C GLY A 104 -8.46 -13.97 8.26
N ASN A 105 -7.32 -14.13 7.61
CA ASN A 105 -6.63 -13.07 6.87
C ASN A 105 -7.43 -12.63 5.64
N TYR A 106 -8.01 -13.58 4.90
CA TYR A 106 -8.91 -13.26 3.82
C TYR A 106 -10.15 -12.48 4.29
N ASP A 107 -10.80 -12.92 5.37
CA ASP A 107 -11.98 -12.25 5.93
C ASP A 107 -11.66 -10.83 6.42
N VAL A 108 -10.50 -10.63 7.05
CA VAL A 108 -10.06 -9.30 7.50
C VAL A 108 -9.77 -8.39 6.31
N SER A 109 -9.01 -8.87 5.32
CA SER A 109 -8.70 -8.09 4.12
C SER A 109 -9.96 -7.74 3.34
N ARG A 110 -10.90 -8.67 3.20
CA ARG A 110 -12.20 -8.42 2.57
C ARG A 110 -13.00 -7.33 3.30
N ARG A 111 -13.07 -7.37 4.64
CA ARG A 111 -13.75 -6.33 5.42
C ARG A 111 -13.10 -4.96 5.27
N ARG A 112 -11.77 -4.89 5.18
CA ARG A 112 -11.03 -3.65 4.93
C ARG A 112 -11.35 -3.07 3.56
N ALA A 113 -11.30 -3.89 2.51
CA ALA A 113 -11.68 -3.46 1.16
C ALA A 113 -13.11 -2.93 1.10
N LEU A 114 -14.06 -3.64 1.75
CA LEU A 114 -15.46 -3.22 1.80
C LEU A 114 -15.66 -1.93 2.60
N ALA A 115 -14.94 -1.70 3.69
CA ALA A 115 -15.05 -0.48 4.48
C ALA A 115 -14.64 0.75 3.64
N VAL A 116 -13.53 0.65 2.90
CA VAL A 116 -13.08 1.71 1.97
C VAL A 116 -14.09 1.92 0.85
N ALA A 117 -14.58 0.83 0.23
CA ALA A 117 -15.56 0.91 -0.84
C ALA A 117 -16.89 1.56 -0.39
N GLN A 118 -17.37 1.22 0.81
CA GLN A 118 -18.58 1.81 1.38
C GLN A 118 -18.41 3.32 1.63
N GLN A 119 -17.26 3.74 2.14
CA GLN A 119 -16.98 5.15 2.34
C GLN A 119 -16.90 5.93 1.02
N LEU A 120 -16.23 5.39 -0.01
CA LEU A 120 -16.20 6.01 -1.33
C LEU A 120 -17.60 6.15 -1.94
N ARG A 121 -18.46 5.14 -1.76
CA ARG A 121 -19.87 5.21 -2.18
C ARG A 121 -20.64 6.28 -1.42
N ALA A 122 -20.44 6.40 -0.12
CA ALA A 122 -21.05 7.46 0.69
C ALA A 122 -20.61 8.87 0.23
N LEU A 123 -19.40 8.98 -0.34
CA LEU A 123 -18.85 10.20 -0.95
C LEU A 123 -19.32 10.42 -2.40
N GLY A 124 -20.21 9.57 -2.91
CA GLY A 124 -20.84 9.74 -4.22
C GLY A 124 -20.13 9.06 -5.39
N VAL A 125 -19.13 8.23 -5.14
CA VAL A 125 -18.52 7.43 -6.23
C VAL A 125 -19.49 6.34 -6.67
N PRO A 126 -19.81 6.24 -7.99
CA PRO A 126 -20.71 5.22 -8.50
C PRO A 126 -20.19 3.79 -8.24
N ARG A 127 -21.12 2.87 -7.97
CA ARG A 127 -20.77 1.48 -7.62
C ARG A 127 -20.00 0.75 -8.72
N ASP A 128 -20.36 1.00 -9.96
CA ASP A 128 -19.74 0.44 -11.18
C ASP A 128 -18.33 0.99 -11.44
N ARG A 129 -17.93 2.02 -10.68
CA ARG A 129 -16.59 2.62 -10.70
C ARG A 129 -15.74 2.23 -9.50
N ILE A 130 -16.14 1.22 -8.73
CA ILE A 130 -15.38 0.71 -7.58
C ILE A 130 -15.21 -0.80 -7.72
N VAL A 131 -13.96 -1.25 -7.72
CA VAL A 131 -13.55 -2.66 -7.62
C VAL A 131 -12.86 -2.85 -6.28
N ALA A 132 -13.29 -3.83 -5.49
CA ALA A 132 -12.73 -4.13 -4.18
C ALA A 132 -12.19 -5.57 -4.16
N GLU A 133 -10.92 -5.72 -3.88
CA GLU A 133 -10.17 -6.98 -3.88
C GLU A 133 -9.60 -7.25 -2.49
N ALA A 134 -9.63 -8.52 -2.08
CA ALA A 134 -9.02 -9.01 -0.85
C ALA A 134 -7.79 -9.84 -1.23
N ALA A 135 -6.60 -9.32 -0.88
CA ALA A 135 -5.32 -9.97 -1.18
C ALA A 135 -4.77 -10.80 0.00
N SER A 136 -5.57 -10.99 1.07
CA SER A 136 -5.13 -11.74 2.26
C SER A 136 -3.77 -11.23 2.78
N ASP A 137 -2.85 -12.13 3.11
CA ASP A 137 -1.47 -11.88 3.51
C ASP A 137 -0.45 -12.31 2.42
N ASP A 138 -0.93 -12.56 1.20
CA ASP A 138 -0.11 -13.09 0.10
C ASP A 138 0.91 -12.08 -0.45
N GLU A 139 0.64 -10.78 -0.29
CA GLU A 139 1.48 -9.69 -0.81
C GLU A 139 1.96 -8.75 0.31
N PRO A 140 2.84 -9.19 1.22
CA PRO A 140 3.38 -8.34 2.26
C PRO A 140 4.36 -7.31 1.67
N ILE A 141 4.28 -6.03 2.11
CA ILE A 141 5.33 -5.05 1.78
C ILE A 141 6.63 -5.41 2.51
N TYR A 142 6.48 -5.89 3.75
CA TYR A 142 7.63 -6.28 4.58
C TYR A 142 7.49 -7.73 5.03
N GLN A 143 8.44 -8.55 4.65
CA GLN A 143 8.64 -9.88 5.24
C GLN A 143 9.44 -9.70 6.53
N THR A 144 8.78 -9.44 7.63
CA THR A 144 9.41 -9.07 8.89
C THR A 144 8.60 -9.49 10.10
N SER A 145 9.28 -9.80 11.19
CA SER A 145 8.67 -10.03 12.51
C SER A 145 8.61 -8.77 13.37
N THR A 146 9.09 -7.61 12.87
CA THR A 146 9.02 -6.36 13.63
C THR A 146 7.60 -5.82 13.69
N ALA A 147 7.19 -5.29 14.85
CA ALA A 147 5.86 -4.71 15.04
C ALA A 147 5.52 -3.63 13.99
N ARG A 148 6.52 -2.83 13.59
CA ARG A 148 6.35 -1.77 12.58
C ARG A 148 6.08 -2.32 11.18
N GLY A 149 6.80 -3.37 10.76
CA GLY A 149 6.59 -4.00 9.47
C GLY A 149 5.28 -4.76 9.41
N ILE A 150 4.92 -5.48 10.47
CA ILE A 150 3.62 -6.14 10.60
C ILE A 150 2.48 -5.11 10.49
N THR A 151 2.61 -3.95 11.16
CA THR A 151 1.62 -2.88 11.07
C THR A 151 1.49 -2.32 9.65
N ALA A 152 2.59 -2.17 8.91
CA ALA A 152 2.58 -1.68 7.54
C ALA A 152 1.86 -2.62 6.56
N ASN A 153 1.84 -3.93 6.85
CA ASN A 153 1.12 -4.91 6.04
C ASN A 153 -0.41 -4.82 6.21
N ARG A 154 -0.91 -4.26 7.31
CA ARG A 154 -2.34 -4.06 7.56
C ARG A 154 -2.86 -2.82 6.83
N ARG A 155 -3.02 -2.93 5.52
CA ARG A 155 -3.34 -1.78 4.66
C ARG A 155 -4.41 -2.10 3.63
N ALA A 156 -4.98 -1.05 3.07
CA ALA A 156 -5.67 -1.09 1.79
C ALA A 156 -5.03 -0.05 0.85
N GLU A 157 -4.62 -0.50 -0.30
CA GLU A 157 -4.09 0.33 -1.37
C GLU A 157 -5.24 0.76 -2.28
N VAL A 158 -5.27 2.02 -2.64
CA VAL A 158 -6.31 2.60 -3.49
C VAL A 158 -5.66 3.12 -4.76
N PHE A 159 -6.10 2.59 -5.89
CA PHE A 159 -5.64 2.95 -7.22
C PHE A 159 -6.77 3.57 -8.02
N ILE A 160 -6.45 4.41 -8.99
CA ILE A 160 -7.39 4.85 -10.03
C ILE A 160 -6.85 4.40 -11.38
N ASP A 161 -7.67 3.68 -12.13
CA ASP A 161 -7.45 3.28 -13.51
C ASP A 161 -8.24 4.26 -14.40
N PHE A 162 -7.51 5.11 -15.15
CA PHE A 162 -8.09 6.14 -16.01
C PHE A 162 -8.36 5.66 -17.42
#